data_8fd0e83013d98687bdc525de6e90d493
#
_entry.id   8fd0e83013d98687bdc525de6e90d493
#
_cell.length_a   1.000
_cell.length_b   1.000
_cell.length_c   1.000
_cell.angle_alpha   90.00
_cell.angle_beta   90.00
_cell.angle_gamma   90.00
#
_symmetry.space_group_name_H-M   'P 1'
#
loop_
_entity.id
_entity.type
_entity.pdbx_description
1 polymer ?
#
loop_
_entity_poly.entity_id
_entity_poly.type
_entity_poly.pdbx_seq_one_letter_code
_entity_poly.pdbx_strand_id
1 'polypeptide(L)'
;MEQRREMLEELLYAWMEMSLHIRGNRILDSFSFNEIMICGLLHRRQVSGQPPLTATELGDYTRLLKSQINHILTGLESRGLIFRERSTHDKRVIYVHLREEALSSYLSEHEKVLDIVDSICTTLGEEDTKQLTALMRKATAVVNNCISKEEL
;
A
#
# COMPACT_ATOMS: atom_id res chain seq x y z
N MET A 1 10.91 22.85 -26.56
CA MET A 1 11.29 21.46 -26.22
C MET A 1 12.06 21.42 -24.90
N GLU A 2 12.99 22.32 -24.67
CA GLU A 2 13.81 22.41 -23.45
C GLU A 2 12.99 22.61 -22.17
N GLN A 3 12.07 23.58 -22.12
CA GLN A 3 11.19 23.87 -21.00
C GLN A 3 10.31 22.65 -20.58
N ARG A 4 9.86 21.84 -21.54
CA ARG A 4 9.11 20.62 -21.24
C ARG A 4 10.02 19.56 -20.58
N ARG A 5 11.26 19.47 -21.02
CA ARG A 5 12.23 18.53 -20.46
C ARG A 5 12.60 18.91 -19.02
N GLU A 6 12.85 20.18 -18.76
CA GLU A 6 13.09 20.69 -17.40
C GLU A 6 11.94 20.32 -16.46
N MET A 7 10.69 20.60 -16.84
CA MET A 7 9.52 20.24 -16.04
C MET A 7 9.41 18.73 -15.76
N LEU A 8 9.78 17.87 -16.74
CA LEU A 8 9.78 16.42 -16.55
C LEU A 8 10.85 15.99 -15.57
N GLU A 9 12.04 16.58 -15.65
CA GLU A 9 13.14 16.27 -14.73
C GLU A 9 12.82 16.77 -13.31
N GLU A 10 12.26 17.95 -13.13
CA GLU A 10 11.81 18.47 -11.85
C GLU A 10 10.77 17.55 -11.19
N LEU A 11 9.76 17.10 -11.94
CA LEU A 11 8.75 16.18 -11.44
C LEU A 11 9.38 14.83 -11.06
N LEU A 12 10.29 14.32 -11.88
CA LEU A 12 11.00 13.07 -11.61
C LEU A 12 11.81 13.17 -10.32
N TYR A 13 12.58 14.25 -10.13
CA TYR A 13 13.37 14.45 -8.91
C TYR A 13 12.50 14.58 -7.67
N ALA A 14 11.42 15.36 -7.71
CA ALA A 14 10.50 15.50 -6.60
C ALA A 14 9.86 14.15 -6.22
N TRP A 15 9.47 13.35 -7.20
CA TRP A 15 8.95 12.00 -6.97
C TRP A 15 10.01 11.07 -6.35
N MET A 16 11.22 11.06 -6.90
CA MET A 16 12.32 10.24 -6.38
C MET A 16 12.67 10.62 -4.93
N GLU A 17 12.79 11.91 -4.65
CA GLU A 17 13.08 12.44 -3.33
C GLU A 17 12.04 11.99 -2.30
N MET A 18 10.76 12.19 -2.58
CA MET A 18 9.68 11.76 -1.71
C MET A 18 9.70 10.23 -1.50
N SER A 19 9.92 9.45 -2.56
CA SER A 19 10.00 7.99 -2.50
C SER A 19 11.17 7.50 -1.65
N LEU A 20 12.33 8.15 -1.74
CA LEU A 20 13.50 7.82 -0.94
C LEU A 20 13.28 8.13 0.54
N HIS A 21 12.68 9.28 0.87
CA HIS A 21 12.37 9.65 2.24
C HIS A 21 11.37 8.72 2.90
N ILE A 22 10.33 8.30 2.18
CA ILE A 22 9.32 7.34 2.68
C ILE A 22 9.96 5.97 2.94
N ARG A 23 10.86 5.50 2.07
CA ARG A 23 11.49 4.19 2.19
C ARG A 23 12.70 4.16 3.11
N GLY A 24 13.48 5.25 3.15
CA GLY A 24 14.74 5.33 3.87
C GLY A 24 14.60 5.62 5.36
N ASN A 25 13.53 6.28 5.77
CA ASN A 25 13.26 6.58 7.17
C ASN A 25 12.49 5.42 7.83
N ARG A 26 12.91 5.05 9.04
CA ARG A 26 12.14 4.13 9.88
C ARG A 26 10.89 4.84 10.44
N ILE A 27 9.91 5.05 9.58
CA ILE A 27 8.60 5.59 9.98
C ILE A 27 7.85 4.57 10.84
N LEU A 28 8.06 3.30 10.54
CA LEU A 28 7.40 2.17 11.18
C LEU A 28 8.43 1.37 12.01
N ASP A 29 8.06 0.98 13.21
CA ASP A 29 8.92 0.22 14.11
C ASP A 29 8.85 -1.29 13.87
N SER A 30 7.64 -1.79 13.71
CA SER A 30 7.34 -3.23 13.69
C SER A 30 6.90 -3.77 12.33
N PHE A 31 6.58 -2.90 11.38
CA PHE A 31 6.11 -3.27 10.05
C PHE A 31 6.97 -2.63 8.96
N SER A 32 7.16 -3.31 7.86
CA SER A 32 7.61 -2.68 6.62
C SER A 32 6.44 -1.94 5.95
N PHE A 33 6.74 -1.04 5.03
CA PHE A 33 5.72 -0.32 4.26
C PHE A 33 4.76 -1.28 3.52
N ASN A 34 5.29 -2.34 2.94
CA ASN A 34 4.45 -3.33 2.24
C ASN A 34 3.58 -4.14 3.21
N GLU A 35 4.08 -4.45 4.40
CA GLU A 35 3.31 -5.15 5.43
C GLU A 35 2.15 -4.31 5.94
N ILE A 36 2.37 -3.02 6.21
CA ILE A 36 1.30 -2.12 6.67
C ILE A 36 0.24 -1.94 5.58
N MET A 37 0.64 -1.87 4.31
CA MET A 37 -0.30 -1.82 3.19
C MET A 37 -1.18 -3.08 3.11
N ILE A 38 -0.58 -4.26 3.23
CA ILE A 38 -1.31 -5.54 3.21
C ILE A 38 -2.26 -5.63 4.39
N CYS A 39 -1.80 -5.34 5.61
CA CYS A 39 -2.65 -5.32 6.80
C CYS A 39 -3.80 -4.33 6.66
N GLY A 40 -3.56 -3.17 6.06
CA GLY A 40 -4.57 -2.16 5.78
C GLY A 40 -5.65 -2.64 4.79
N LEU A 41 -5.26 -3.35 3.74
CA LEU A 41 -6.21 -3.95 2.81
C LEU A 41 -7.07 -5.01 3.49
N LEU A 42 -6.46 -5.89 4.29
CA LEU A 42 -7.17 -6.93 5.04
C LEU A 42 -8.13 -6.33 6.06
N HIS A 43 -7.68 -5.35 6.85
CA HIS A 43 -8.51 -4.65 7.82
C HIS A 43 -9.71 -3.96 7.18
N ARG A 44 -9.49 -3.23 6.08
CA ARG A 44 -10.56 -2.55 5.35
C ARG A 44 -11.62 -3.52 4.85
N ARG A 45 -11.22 -4.69 4.36
CA ARG A 45 -12.15 -5.75 3.92
C ARG A 45 -13.00 -6.27 5.08
N GLN A 46 -12.37 -6.53 6.23
CA GLN A 46 -13.08 -6.99 7.44
C GLN A 46 -14.10 -5.96 7.92
N VAL A 47 -13.70 -4.68 8.03
CA VAL A 47 -14.59 -3.61 8.50
C VAL A 47 -15.75 -3.34 7.53
N SER A 48 -15.51 -3.44 6.23
CA SER A 48 -16.57 -3.23 5.22
C SER A 48 -17.45 -4.46 4.96
N GLY A 49 -17.21 -5.58 5.64
CA GLY A 49 -17.95 -6.83 5.44
C GLY A 49 -17.78 -7.44 4.03
N GLN A 50 -16.72 -7.05 3.33
CA GLN A 50 -16.40 -7.60 2.01
C GLN A 50 -15.71 -8.97 2.13
N PRO A 51 -15.79 -9.83 1.09
CA PRO A 51 -15.08 -11.10 1.10
C PRO A 51 -13.57 -10.93 1.36
N PRO A 52 -12.95 -11.87 2.09
CA PRO A 52 -11.52 -11.82 2.34
C PRO A 52 -10.71 -11.98 1.04
N LEU A 53 -9.47 -11.51 1.07
CA LEU A 53 -8.58 -11.53 -0.09
C LEU A 53 -7.70 -12.78 -0.11
N THR A 54 -7.41 -13.27 -1.30
CA THR A 54 -6.38 -14.27 -1.57
C THR A 54 -5.00 -13.61 -1.74
N ALA A 55 -3.93 -14.41 -1.71
CA ALA A 55 -2.58 -13.92 -2.00
C ALA A 55 -2.45 -13.33 -3.41
N THR A 56 -3.17 -13.89 -4.38
CA THR A 56 -3.19 -13.38 -5.77
C THR A 56 -3.84 -12.00 -5.83
N GLU A 57 -5.01 -11.83 -5.23
CA GLU A 57 -5.70 -10.53 -5.18
C GLU A 57 -4.86 -9.48 -4.42
N LEU A 58 -4.19 -9.85 -3.33
CA LEU A 58 -3.26 -8.96 -2.64
C LEU A 58 -2.10 -8.53 -3.55
N GLY A 59 -1.57 -9.43 -4.38
CA GLY A 59 -0.58 -9.12 -5.40
C GLY A 59 -1.10 -8.10 -6.42
N ASP A 60 -2.32 -8.30 -6.91
CA ASP A 60 -2.96 -7.40 -7.87
C ASP A 60 -3.18 -6.00 -7.30
N TYR A 61 -3.60 -5.90 -6.03
CA TYR A 61 -3.78 -4.61 -5.35
C TYR A 61 -2.47 -3.89 -5.08
N THR A 62 -1.42 -4.61 -4.66
CA THR A 62 -0.15 -4.03 -4.24
C THR A 62 0.87 -3.89 -5.37
N ARG A 63 0.61 -4.53 -6.51
CA ARG A 63 1.55 -4.65 -7.65
C ARG A 63 2.87 -5.32 -7.26
N LEU A 64 2.86 -6.12 -6.22
CA LEU A 64 4.00 -6.93 -5.81
C LEU A 64 4.01 -8.28 -6.55
N LEU A 65 5.20 -8.77 -6.81
CA LEU A 65 5.38 -10.09 -7.41
C LEU A 65 4.87 -11.19 -6.47
N LYS A 66 4.40 -12.29 -7.03
CA LYS A 66 3.90 -13.45 -6.28
C LYS A 66 4.89 -13.95 -5.22
N SER A 67 6.19 -13.97 -5.54
CA SER A 67 7.24 -14.34 -4.59
C SER A 67 7.35 -13.37 -3.42
N GLN A 68 7.24 -12.07 -3.67
CA GLN A 68 7.26 -11.02 -2.65
C GLN A 68 6.04 -11.12 -1.73
N ILE A 69 4.85 -11.27 -2.30
CA ILE A 69 3.62 -11.47 -1.52
C ILE A 69 3.75 -12.70 -0.61
N ASN A 70 4.17 -13.85 -1.14
CA ASN A 70 4.31 -15.05 -0.34
C ASN A 70 5.34 -14.90 0.77
N HIS A 71 6.46 -14.22 0.51
CA HIS A 71 7.47 -13.93 1.53
C HIS A 71 6.90 -13.06 2.66
N ILE A 72 6.20 -11.98 2.31
CA ILE A 72 5.59 -11.07 3.27
C ILE A 72 4.51 -11.79 4.10
N LEU A 73 3.60 -12.52 3.44
CA LEU A 73 2.55 -13.25 4.13
C LEU A 73 3.11 -14.32 5.08
N THR A 74 4.18 -15.01 4.70
CA THR A 74 4.85 -15.98 5.57
C THR A 74 5.46 -15.29 6.78
N GLY A 75 6.09 -14.12 6.62
CA GLY A 75 6.61 -13.31 7.71
C GLY A 75 5.51 -12.81 8.66
N LEU A 76 4.42 -12.30 8.13
CA LEU A 76 3.27 -11.85 8.93
C LEU A 76 2.61 -13.00 9.69
N GLU A 77 2.47 -14.16 9.06
CA GLU A 77 1.88 -15.36 9.67
C GLU A 77 2.76 -15.94 10.78
N SER A 78 4.09 -15.98 10.58
CA SER A 78 5.05 -16.44 11.60
C SER A 78 5.06 -15.55 12.85
N ARG A 79 4.73 -14.26 12.71
CA ARG A 79 4.57 -13.32 13.83
C ARG A 79 3.16 -13.33 14.44
N GLY A 80 2.25 -14.17 13.95
CA GLY A 80 0.89 -14.27 14.44
C GLY A 80 0.00 -13.07 14.09
N LEU A 81 0.34 -12.31 13.04
CA LEU A 81 -0.41 -11.12 12.64
C LEU A 81 -1.55 -11.44 11.68
N ILE A 82 -1.38 -12.48 10.88
CA ILE A 82 -2.38 -12.99 9.94
C ILE A 82 -2.55 -14.49 10.11
N PHE A 83 -3.60 -15.03 9.51
CA PHE A 83 -3.75 -16.47 9.28
C PHE A 83 -4.33 -16.72 7.89
N ARG A 84 -4.09 -17.92 7.38
CA ARG A 84 -4.61 -18.39 6.11
C ARG A 84 -5.72 -19.40 6.36
N GLU A 85 -6.84 -19.21 5.68
CA GLU A 85 -7.99 -20.09 5.77
C GLU A 85 -8.33 -20.66 4.40
N ARG A 86 -8.45 -21.98 4.32
CA ARG A 86 -8.87 -22.65 3.09
C ARG A 86 -10.37 -22.52 2.90
N SER A 87 -10.82 -22.14 1.72
CA SER A 87 -12.23 -22.05 1.39
C SER A 87 -12.94 -23.40 1.60
N THR A 88 -14.14 -23.36 2.16
CA THR A 88 -15.00 -24.53 2.30
C THR A 88 -15.63 -24.94 0.98
N HIS A 89 -15.77 -24.04 0.02
CA HIS A 89 -16.40 -24.27 -1.28
C HIS A 89 -15.40 -24.75 -2.33
N ASP A 90 -14.21 -24.16 -2.39
CA ASP A 90 -13.13 -24.57 -3.28
C ASP A 90 -11.81 -24.66 -2.51
N LYS A 91 -11.36 -25.88 -2.28
CA LYS A 91 -10.11 -26.17 -1.52
C LYS A 91 -8.85 -25.61 -2.17
N ARG A 92 -8.90 -25.12 -3.41
CA ARG A 92 -7.79 -24.46 -4.10
C ARG A 92 -7.63 -23.00 -3.67
N VAL A 93 -8.70 -22.41 -3.15
CA VAL A 93 -8.73 -21.02 -2.71
C VAL A 93 -8.30 -20.93 -1.24
N ILE A 94 -7.33 -20.07 -0.98
CA ILE A 94 -6.83 -19.76 0.36
C ILE A 94 -6.99 -18.27 0.59
N TYR A 95 -7.81 -17.94 1.57
CA TYR A 95 -8.04 -16.57 2.02
C TYR A 95 -7.02 -16.16 3.09
N VAL A 96 -6.75 -14.87 3.15
CA VAL A 96 -5.85 -14.26 4.14
C VAL A 96 -6.66 -13.34 5.04
N HIS A 97 -6.48 -13.47 6.34
CA HIS A 97 -7.18 -12.69 7.35
C HIS A 97 -6.19 -12.04 8.31
N LEU A 98 -6.47 -10.80 8.71
CA LEU A 98 -5.79 -10.16 9.82
C LEU A 98 -6.32 -10.76 11.13
N ARG A 99 -5.45 -11.14 12.07
CA ARG A 99 -5.86 -11.60 13.39
C ARG A 99 -6.40 -10.44 14.23
N GLU A 100 -7.42 -10.70 15.02
CA GLU A 100 -8.01 -9.69 15.89
C GLU A 100 -6.99 -9.18 16.93
N GLU A 101 -6.16 -10.08 17.44
CA GLU A 101 -5.09 -9.74 18.40
C GLU A 101 -4.01 -8.84 17.78
N ALA A 102 -3.82 -8.89 16.46
CA ALA A 102 -2.86 -8.06 15.74
C ALA A 102 -3.39 -6.65 15.43
N LEU A 103 -4.69 -6.42 15.59
CA LEU A 103 -5.35 -5.18 15.19
C LEU A 103 -4.76 -3.97 15.93
N SER A 104 -4.50 -4.08 17.21
CA SER A 104 -3.92 -2.98 18.02
C SER A 104 -2.54 -2.59 17.54
N SER A 105 -1.68 -3.57 17.21
CA SER A 105 -0.34 -3.31 16.67
C SER A 105 -0.41 -2.66 15.29
N TYR A 106 -1.30 -3.15 14.42
CA TYR A 106 -1.51 -2.55 13.11
C TYR A 106 -2.01 -1.10 13.24
N LEU A 107 -3.04 -0.84 14.05
CA LEU A 107 -3.60 0.50 14.22
C LEU A 107 -2.58 1.48 14.80
N SER A 108 -1.76 1.05 15.75
CA SER A 108 -0.68 1.88 16.31
C SER A 108 0.34 2.30 15.24
N GLU A 109 0.73 1.39 14.36
CA GLU A 109 1.64 1.73 13.26
C GLU A 109 0.95 2.58 12.18
N HIS A 110 -0.34 2.32 11.93
CA HIS A 110 -1.12 3.11 10.97
C HIS A 110 -1.27 4.57 11.41
N GLU A 111 -1.49 4.82 12.71
CA GLU A 111 -1.55 6.18 13.25
C GLU A 111 -0.25 6.96 13.01
N LYS A 112 0.93 6.34 13.13
CA LYS A 112 2.21 7.01 12.81
C LYS A 112 2.27 7.48 11.36
N VAL A 113 1.71 6.71 10.44
CA VAL A 113 1.62 7.13 9.03
C VAL A 113 0.63 8.28 8.87
N LEU A 114 -0.51 8.22 9.58
CA LEU A 114 -1.51 9.29 9.55
C LEU A 114 -0.97 10.59 10.12
N ASP A 115 -0.15 10.56 11.18
CA ASP A 115 0.48 11.75 11.76
C ASP A 115 1.37 12.49 10.72
N ILE A 116 2.10 11.72 9.89
CA ILE A 116 2.91 12.30 8.82
C ILE A 116 2.01 12.92 7.74
N VAL A 117 0.95 12.21 7.35
CA VAL A 117 -0.02 12.70 6.37
C VAL A 117 -0.74 13.94 6.89
N ASP A 118 -1.10 13.97 8.17
CA ASP A 118 -1.71 15.13 8.82
C ASP A 118 -0.78 16.36 8.80
N SER A 119 0.50 16.14 9.08
CA SER A 119 1.53 17.20 8.99
C SER A 119 1.64 17.77 7.57
N ILE A 120 1.56 16.92 6.54
CA ILE A 120 1.52 17.34 5.13
C ILE A 120 0.24 18.16 4.88
N CYS A 121 -0.92 17.65 5.26
CA CYS A 121 -2.20 18.32 5.08
C CYS A 121 -2.24 19.69 5.79
N THR A 122 -1.71 19.75 7.00
CA THR A 122 -1.65 21.01 7.77
C THR A 122 -0.75 22.04 7.08
N THR A 123 0.37 21.60 6.51
CA THR A 123 1.31 22.49 5.80
C THR A 123 0.74 22.99 4.49
N LEU A 124 0.07 22.14 3.72
CA LEU A 124 -0.52 22.47 2.43
C LEU A 124 -1.83 23.25 2.54
N GLY A 125 -2.60 23.00 3.59
CA GLY A 125 -3.97 23.47 3.71
C GLY A 125 -4.96 22.58 2.93
N GLU A 126 -6.25 22.83 3.16
CA GLU A 126 -7.34 21.96 2.66
C GLU A 126 -7.41 21.91 1.12
N GLU A 127 -7.29 23.05 0.47
CA GLU A 127 -7.43 23.16 -1.00
C GLU A 127 -6.29 22.43 -1.72
N ASP A 128 -5.04 22.74 -1.36
CA ASP A 128 -3.87 22.10 -1.97
C ASP A 128 -3.81 20.59 -1.66
N THR A 129 -4.26 20.17 -0.48
CA THR A 129 -4.38 18.75 -0.13
C THR A 129 -5.38 18.03 -1.06
N LYS A 130 -6.52 18.62 -1.33
CA LYS A 130 -7.52 18.07 -2.28
C LYS A 130 -6.95 17.99 -3.69
N GLN A 131 -6.27 19.05 -4.14
CA GLN A 131 -5.63 19.07 -5.46
C GLN A 131 -4.52 18.03 -5.57
N LEU A 132 -3.64 17.94 -4.58
CA LEU A 132 -2.58 16.92 -4.53
C LEU A 132 -3.16 15.51 -4.62
N THR A 133 -4.19 15.22 -3.83
CA THR A 133 -4.87 13.91 -3.85
C THR A 133 -5.44 13.58 -5.23
N ALA A 134 -6.08 14.55 -5.88
CA ALA A 134 -6.64 14.38 -7.22
C ALA A 134 -5.54 14.15 -8.27
N LEU A 135 -4.45 14.92 -8.21
CA LEU A 135 -3.31 14.80 -9.11
C LEU A 135 -2.58 13.46 -8.93
N MET A 136 -2.37 13.01 -7.70
CA MET A 136 -1.78 11.69 -7.42
C MET A 136 -2.62 10.55 -8.00
N ARG A 137 -3.95 10.59 -7.82
CA ARG A 137 -4.86 9.58 -8.42
C ARG A 137 -4.79 9.58 -9.94
N LYS A 138 -4.75 10.76 -10.56
CA LYS A 138 -4.61 10.92 -12.02
C LYS A 138 -3.28 10.37 -12.51
N ALA A 139 -2.19 10.67 -11.83
CA ALA A 139 -0.85 10.16 -12.17
C ALA A 139 -0.80 8.62 -12.03
N THR A 140 -1.35 8.06 -10.95
CA THR A 140 -1.43 6.61 -10.73
C THR A 140 -2.18 5.91 -11.87
N ALA A 141 -3.29 6.46 -12.35
CA ALA A 141 -4.04 5.91 -13.48
C ALA A 141 -3.21 5.87 -14.76
N VAL A 142 -2.39 6.90 -15.01
CA VAL A 142 -1.49 6.93 -16.18
C VAL A 142 -0.40 5.87 -16.06
N VAL A 143 0.24 5.74 -14.89
CA VAL A 143 1.28 4.72 -14.65
C VAL A 143 0.71 3.31 -14.84
N ASN A 144 -0.46 3.01 -14.31
CA ASN A 144 -1.12 1.72 -14.50
C ASN A 144 -1.36 1.39 -15.98
N ASN A 145 -1.79 2.37 -16.77
CA ASN A 145 -2.02 2.19 -18.20
C ASN A 145 -0.71 2.00 -19.00
N CYS A 146 0.38 2.63 -18.57
CA CYS A 146 1.69 2.46 -19.23
C CYS A 146 2.25 1.05 -18.98
N ILE A 147 2.18 0.56 -17.72
CA ILE A 147 2.71 -0.74 -17.34
C ILE A 147 1.90 -1.87 -17.99
N SER A 148 0.56 -1.76 -18.03
CA SER A 148 -0.30 -2.78 -18.63
C SER A 148 -0.13 -2.93 -20.16
N LYS A 149 0.51 -1.98 -20.83
CA LYS A 149 0.81 -2.05 -22.28
C LYS A 149 2.13 -2.73 -22.60
N GLU A 150 3.02 -2.91 -21.61
CA GLU A 150 4.31 -3.58 -21.80
C GLU A 150 4.22 -5.10 -21.53
N GLU A 151 3.10 -5.58 -21.00
CA GLU A 151 2.83 -7.02 -20.73
C GLU A 151 2.13 -7.74 -21.91
N LEU A 152 1.94 -7.09 -23.08
CA LEU A 152 1.38 -7.63 -24.32
C LEU A 152 2.45 -7.76 -25.42
#